data_6d8fcc18ce29a59907e299286c427136
#
_entry.id   6d8fcc18ce29a59907e299286c427136
#
_cell.length_a   1.000
_cell.length_b   1.000
_cell.length_c   1.000
_cell.angle_alpha   90.00
_cell.angle_beta   90.00
_cell.angle_gamma   90.00
#
_symmetry.space_group_name_H-M   'P 1'
#
loop_
_entity.id
_entity.type
_entity.pdbx_description
1 polymer ?
#
loop_
_entity_poly.entity_id
_entity_poly.type
_entity_poly.pdbx_seq_one_letter_code
_entity_poly.pdbx_strand_id
1 'polypeptide(L)'
;MSLNAILIIFFLSYGLYSFFNNFKFWLLYIVFITIYYFFSKYKFTNSDQTNIPKKINYTSWSNPYDPQTYTTLRLDITKIIPYLKKKEEEIKVHLTPTIFTIKLMAIILKKYPEVYGYIKFGIYTKKEGVDICCLVEVGGGKELANTTIIDCEKKSFQDIQQEFEKNVKSLKSRKNKDQNFKMKIFKFVPTFLSGAFTQIISYLSSIGLKINAVGLKRFEFGSCVITSIGSLGIEDSYAPIPPLTFAPLLLTLCQKYEVNKKNEEGKIETRTYLKMNFTADYRFFSPKTASSIFKDIHLIGEDPEKFENECRKYGNI
;
A
#
# COMPACT_ATOMS: atom_id res chain seq x y z
N MET A 1 -27.39 34.07 -11.90
CA MET A 1 -25.95 33.96 -11.54
C MET A 1 -25.87 33.61 -10.08
N SER A 2 -25.14 32.57 -9.70
CA SER A 2 -25.03 32.20 -8.27
C SER A 2 -24.25 33.24 -7.50
N LEU A 3 -24.59 33.45 -6.22
CA LEU A 3 -23.91 34.40 -5.33
C LEU A 3 -22.37 34.22 -5.39
N ASN A 4 -21.94 32.95 -5.51
CA ASN A 4 -20.53 32.60 -5.67
C ASN A 4 -19.91 33.16 -6.95
N ALA A 5 -20.63 33.18 -8.08
CA ALA A 5 -20.13 33.72 -9.34
C ALA A 5 -19.99 35.24 -9.26
N ILE A 6 -20.92 35.94 -8.58
CA ILE A 6 -20.85 37.38 -8.36
C ILE A 6 -19.64 37.74 -7.48
N LEU A 7 -19.43 37.00 -6.41
CA LEU A 7 -18.29 37.21 -5.52
C LEU A 7 -16.95 36.93 -6.26
N ILE A 8 -16.86 35.90 -7.09
CA ILE A 8 -15.65 35.61 -7.87
C ILE A 8 -15.36 36.74 -8.86
N ILE A 9 -16.37 37.27 -9.57
CA ILE A 9 -16.19 38.37 -10.53
C ILE A 9 -15.77 39.65 -9.79
N PHE A 10 -16.41 39.96 -8.66
CA PHE A 10 -16.07 41.11 -7.85
C PHE A 10 -14.62 41.05 -7.33
N PHE A 11 -14.20 39.90 -6.82
CA PHE A 11 -12.84 39.71 -6.33
C PHE A 11 -11.80 39.68 -7.44
N LEU A 12 -12.12 39.16 -8.63
CA LEU A 12 -11.25 39.21 -9.81
C LEU A 12 -11.05 40.67 -10.28
N SER A 13 -12.12 41.46 -10.35
CA SER A 13 -12.02 42.85 -10.80
C SER A 13 -11.27 43.72 -9.78
N TYR A 14 -11.50 43.49 -8.48
CA TYR A 14 -10.77 44.19 -7.42
C TYR A 14 -9.31 43.78 -7.37
N GLY A 15 -9.01 42.48 -7.58
CA GLY A 15 -7.66 41.97 -7.68
C GLY A 15 -6.88 42.56 -8.85
N LEU A 16 -7.50 42.68 -10.02
CA LEU A 16 -6.92 43.37 -11.19
C LEU A 16 -6.65 44.86 -10.91
N TYR A 17 -7.58 45.54 -10.30
CA TYR A 17 -7.39 46.94 -9.93
C TYR A 17 -6.24 47.14 -8.93
N SER A 18 -6.15 46.30 -7.90
CA SER A 18 -5.13 46.43 -6.87
C SER A 18 -3.75 45.95 -7.34
N PHE A 19 -3.68 45.05 -8.37
CA PHE A 19 -2.42 44.63 -8.99
C PHE A 19 -1.63 45.79 -9.56
N PHE A 20 -2.31 46.75 -10.17
CA PHE A 20 -1.68 47.94 -10.71
C PHE A 20 -1.28 48.96 -9.65
N ASN A 21 -1.84 48.85 -8.41
CA ASN A 21 -1.66 49.93 -7.41
C ASN A 21 -0.88 49.54 -6.16
N ASN A 22 -0.87 48.26 -5.72
CA ASN A 22 -0.18 47.95 -4.46
C ASN A 22 0.03 46.42 -4.21
N PHE A 23 1.27 45.97 -4.14
CA PHE A 23 1.66 44.56 -3.90
C PHE A 23 1.11 43.98 -2.58
N LYS A 24 0.92 44.80 -1.53
CA LYS A 24 0.38 44.36 -0.23
C LYS A 24 -1.06 43.86 -0.33
N PHE A 25 -1.89 44.46 -1.20
CA PHE A 25 -3.27 44.00 -1.41
C PHE A 25 -3.34 42.68 -2.16
N TRP A 26 -2.37 42.39 -3.01
CA TRP A 26 -2.27 41.08 -3.70
C TRP A 26 -2.04 39.92 -2.72
N LEU A 27 -1.19 40.11 -1.73
CA LEU A 27 -0.94 39.11 -0.69
C LEU A 27 -2.23 38.83 0.11
N LEU A 28 -2.94 39.87 0.51
CA LEU A 28 -4.25 39.74 1.19
C LEU A 28 -5.29 39.06 0.32
N TYR A 29 -5.33 39.34 -0.98
CA TYR A 29 -6.23 38.71 -1.93
C TYR A 29 -5.95 37.21 -2.12
N ILE A 30 -4.69 36.81 -2.28
CA ILE A 30 -4.29 35.43 -2.36
C ILE A 30 -4.63 34.67 -1.06
N VAL A 31 -4.36 35.28 0.09
CA VAL A 31 -4.72 34.73 1.41
C VAL A 31 -6.23 34.57 1.52
N PHE A 32 -7.02 35.56 1.12
CA PHE A 32 -8.49 35.49 1.17
C PHE A 32 -9.05 34.43 0.21
N ILE A 33 -8.58 34.35 -1.05
CA ILE A 33 -8.99 33.27 -2.00
C ILE A 33 -8.61 31.91 -1.46
N THR A 34 -7.42 31.79 -0.89
CA THR A 34 -6.95 30.53 -0.30
C THR A 34 -7.85 30.13 0.86
N ILE A 35 -8.15 31.07 1.77
CA ILE A 35 -9.08 30.84 2.88
C ILE A 35 -10.48 30.49 2.36
N TYR A 36 -11.02 31.26 1.40
CA TYR A 36 -12.34 31.01 0.80
C TYR A 36 -12.39 29.62 0.13
N TYR A 37 -11.36 29.26 -0.65
CA TYR A 37 -11.25 27.95 -1.27
C TYR A 37 -11.26 26.83 -0.23
N PHE A 38 -10.50 26.99 0.85
CA PHE A 38 -10.50 26.04 1.95
C PHE A 38 -11.87 25.97 2.64
N PHE A 39 -12.49 27.09 2.97
CA PHE A 39 -13.81 27.11 3.61
C PHE A 39 -14.93 26.59 2.70
N SER A 40 -14.87 26.84 1.40
CA SER A 40 -15.89 26.37 0.46
C SER A 40 -15.85 24.85 0.21
N LYS A 41 -14.66 24.26 0.30
CA LYS A 41 -14.48 22.80 0.14
C LYS A 41 -14.68 22.00 1.43
N TYR A 42 -14.41 22.58 2.57
CA TYR A 42 -14.48 21.88 3.85
C TYR A 42 -15.73 22.31 4.63
N LYS A 43 -16.77 21.47 4.58
CA LYS A 43 -17.84 21.57 5.57
C LYS A 43 -17.26 21.16 6.92
N PHE A 44 -17.16 22.13 7.84
CA PHE A 44 -16.84 21.84 9.24
C PHE A 44 -17.99 21.05 9.85
N THR A 45 -17.90 19.73 9.84
CA THR A 45 -18.80 18.89 10.62
C THR A 45 -18.13 18.61 11.96
N ASN A 46 -18.90 18.73 13.04
CA ASN A 46 -18.49 18.34 14.40
C ASN A 46 -18.34 16.81 14.55
N SER A 47 -17.93 16.08 13.49
CA SER A 47 -17.74 14.66 13.54
C SER A 47 -16.44 14.36 14.29
N ASP A 48 -16.58 13.58 15.32
CA ASP A 48 -15.60 12.81 16.11
C ASP A 48 -14.11 13.03 15.76
N GLN A 49 -13.62 14.25 16.06
CA GLN A 49 -12.24 14.67 15.77
C GLN A 49 -11.19 13.90 16.61
N THR A 50 -11.65 13.10 17.58
CA THR A 50 -10.80 12.33 18.48
C THR A 50 -10.31 11.01 17.87
N ASN A 51 -10.99 10.51 16.83
CA ASN A 51 -10.62 9.26 16.18
C ASN A 51 -9.69 9.53 14.99
N ILE A 52 -8.37 9.47 15.24
CA ILE A 52 -7.33 9.76 14.25
C ILE A 52 -7.42 8.88 13.00
N PRO A 53 -7.62 7.54 13.07
CA PRO A 53 -7.81 6.69 11.88
C PRO A 53 -8.96 7.16 10.99
N LYS A 54 -10.12 7.52 11.56
CA LYS A 54 -11.25 8.04 10.79
C LYS A 54 -10.93 9.40 10.15
N LYS A 55 -10.25 10.29 10.88
CA LYS A 55 -9.79 11.58 10.36
C LYS A 55 -8.88 11.39 9.14
N ILE A 56 -7.92 10.49 9.22
CA ILE A 56 -7.03 10.16 8.10
C ILE A 56 -7.85 9.63 6.91
N ASN A 57 -8.76 8.70 7.11
CA ASN A 57 -9.57 8.14 6.04
C ASN A 57 -10.40 9.21 5.33
N TYR A 58 -11.11 10.08 6.05
CA TYR A 58 -11.94 11.12 5.43
C TYR A 58 -11.15 12.17 4.64
N THR A 59 -9.90 12.43 5.02
CA THR A 59 -9.08 13.47 4.39
C THR A 59 -8.12 12.92 3.32
N SER A 60 -7.93 11.60 3.23
CA SER A 60 -7.02 10.96 2.30
C SER A 60 -7.61 10.77 0.90
N TRP A 61 -8.93 10.53 0.83
CA TRP A 61 -9.60 10.26 -0.44
C TRP A 61 -10.04 11.55 -1.10
N SER A 62 -9.63 11.74 -2.35
CA SER A 62 -10.16 12.79 -3.23
C SER A 62 -11.22 12.21 -4.18
N ASN A 63 -11.77 13.01 -5.09
CA ASN A 63 -12.71 12.56 -6.10
C ASN A 63 -12.14 11.41 -6.95
N PRO A 64 -13.00 10.56 -7.59
CA PRO A 64 -12.63 9.28 -8.19
C PRO A 64 -11.86 9.41 -9.51
N TYR A 65 -10.73 10.11 -9.51
CA TYR A 65 -9.71 10.01 -10.55
C TYR A 65 -8.66 8.98 -10.13
N ASP A 66 -9.13 7.75 -9.85
CA ASP A 66 -8.27 6.70 -9.34
C ASP A 66 -7.92 5.74 -10.48
N PRO A 67 -6.63 5.61 -10.86
CA PRO A 67 -6.19 4.71 -11.93
C PRO A 67 -6.11 3.25 -11.48
N GLN A 68 -6.87 2.80 -10.48
CA GLN A 68 -6.78 1.44 -9.97
C GLN A 68 -7.51 0.43 -10.85
N THR A 69 -6.88 -0.71 -11.06
CA THR A 69 -7.46 -1.90 -11.69
C THR A 69 -7.48 -3.06 -10.72
N TYR A 70 -8.49 -3.90 -10.83
CA TYR A 70 -8.73 -5.01 -9.91
C TYR A 70 -8.72 -6.33 -10.66
N THR A 71 -7.99 -7.32 -10.14
CA THR A 71 -7.89 -8.65 -10.76
C THR A 71 -7.79 -9.72 -9.69
N THR A 72 -8.44 -10.86 -9.90
CA THR A 72 -8.34 -12.04 -9.02
C THR A 72 -7.44 -13.10 -9.65
N LEU A 73 -6.57 -13.69 -8.83
CA LEU A 73 -5.79 -14.87 -9.13
C LEU A 73 -6.08 -15.96 -8.09
N ARG A 74 -6.16 -17.21 -8.54
CA ARG A 74 -6.36 -18.38 -7.69
C ARG A 74 -5.12 -19.27 -7.81
N LEU A 75 -4.24 -19.18 -6.81
CA LEU A 75 -2.99 -19.93 -6.79
C LEU A 75 -3.22 -21.31 -6.20
N ASP A 76 -2.87 -22.37 -6.91
CA ASP A 76 -2.88 -23.74 -6.40
C ASP A 76 -1.69 -23.95 -5.45
N ILE A 77 -1.95 -24.01 -4.16
CA ILE A 77 -0.93 -24.18 -3.12
C ILE A 77 -0.86 -25.62 -2.58
N THR A 78 -1.47 -26.57 -3.27
CA THR A 78 -1.53 -27.98 -2.83
C THR A 78 -0.14 -28.55 -2.59
N LYS A 79 0.82 -28.29 -3.48
CA LYS A 79 2.22 -28.73 -3.36
C LYS A 79 3.05 -27.82 -2.45
N ILE A 80 2.65 -26.56 -2.33
CA ILE A 80 3.35 -25.56 -1.53
C ILE A 80 3.16 -25.80 -0.03
N ILE A 81 1.99 -26.21 0.41
CA ILE A 81 1.71 -26.47 1.84
C ILE A 81 2.69 -27.50 2.44
N PRO A 82 2.85 -28.71 1.89
CA PRO A 82 3.82 -29.69 2.40
C PRO A 82 5.28 -29.20 2.27
N TYR A 83 5.59 -28.47 1.20
CA TYR A 83 6.89 -27.85 1.04
C TYR A 83 7.21 -26.87 2.16
N LEU A 84 6.28 -25.97 2.50
CA LEU A 84 6.47 -25.01 3.60
C LEU A 84 6.62 -25.70 4.95
N LYS A 85 5.87 -26.79 5.20
CA LYS A 85 6.02 -27.58 6.43
C LYS A 85 7.41 -28.18 6.54
N LYS A 86 7.93 -28.77 5.45
CA LYS A 86 9.29 -29.31 5.41
C LYS A 86 10.33 -28.21 5.67
N LYS A 87 10.19 -27.06 5.04
CA LYS A 87 11.09 -25.92 5.27
C LYS A 87 11.00 -25.37 6.70
N GLU A 88 9.83 -25.34 7.28
CA GLU A 88 9.61 -24.94 8.68
C GLU A 88 10.39 -25.84 9.65
N GLU A 89 10.40 -27.17 9.41
CA GLU A 89 11.19 -28.12 10.19
C GLU A 89 12.71 -27.92 10.01
N GLU A 90 13.15 -27.62 8.78
CA GLU A 90 14.56 -27.39 8.45
C GLU A 90 15.09 -26.12 9.13
N ILE A 91 14.38 -25.00 9.03
CA ILE A 91 14.84 -23.68 9.51
C ILE A 91 14.35 -23.36 10.94
N LYS A 92 13.48 -24.18 11.52
CA LYS A 92 12.86 -24.02 12.86
C LYS A 92 12.14 -22.67 13.02
N VAL A 93 11.47 -22.20 11.97
CA VAL A 93 10.75 -20.94 11.94
C VAL A 93 9.38 -21.17 11.30
N HIS A 94 8.31 -20.70 11.96
CA HIS A 94 6.95 -20.90 11.46
C HIS A 94 6.69 -20.15 10.15
N LEU A 95 6.34 -20.90 9.09
CA LEU A 95 6.10 -20.37 7.77
C LEU A 95 4.61 -20.36 7.43
N THR A 96 4.08 -19.17 7.20
CA THR A 96 2.68 -18.98 6.80
C THR A 96 2.55 -18.78 5.28
N PRO A 97 1.36 -19.00 4.69
CA PRO A 97 1.10 -18.60 3.30
C PRO A 97 1.39 -17.13 3.03
N THR A 98 1.27 -16.27 4.04
CA THR A 98 1.62 -14.84 3.92
C THR A 98 3.12 -14.64 3.70
N ILE A 99 3.96 -15.33 4.47
CA ILE A 99 5.43 -15.26 4.31
C ILE A 99 5.87 -15.82 2.96
N PHE A 100 5.27 -16.94 2.55
CA PHE A 100 5.48 -17.46 1.20
C PHE A 100 5.11 -16.43 0.13
N THR A 101 3.96 -15.79 0.26
CA THR A 101 3.50 -14.78 -0.70
C THR A 101 4.42 -13.55 -0.73
N ILE A 102 4.93 -13.10 0.42
CA ILE A 102 5.92 -12.01 0.48
C ILE A 102 7.14 -12.37 -0.36
N LYS A 103 7.71 -13.55 -0.16
CA LYS A 103 8.89 -14.00 -0.92
C LYS A 103 8.57 -14.19 -2.40
N LEU A 104 7.46 -14.84 -2.73
CA LEU A 104 7.01 -15.03 -4.12
C LEU A 104 6.85 -13.70 -4.84
N MET A 105 6.15 -12.75 -4.24
CA MET A 105 5.95 -11.42 -4.86
C MET A 105 7.25 -10.64 -5.00
N ALA A 106 8.17 -10.76 -4.03
CA ALA A 106 9.47 -10.12 -4.13
C ALA A 106 10.27 -10.62 -5.34
N ILE A 107 10.28 -11.92 -5.59
CA ILE A 107 10.96 -12.55 -6.73
C ILE A 107 10.27 -12.17 -8.05
N ILE A 108 8.95 -12.26 -8.10
CA ILE A 108 8.17 -11.93 -9.29
C ILE A 108 8.38 -10.46 -9.66
N LEU A 109 8.21 -9.54 -8.72
CA LEU A 109 8.39 -8.11 -9.00
C LEU A 109 9.82 -7.79 -9.45
N LYS A 110 10.83 -8.48 -8.92
CA LYS A 110 12.22 -8.28 -9.34
C LYS A 110 12.46 -8.57 -10.82
N LYS A 111 11.67 -9.46 -11.42
CA LYS A 111 11.70 -9.77 -12.87
C LYS A 111 11.12 -8.63 -13.72
N TYR A 112 10.28 -7.77 -13.13
CA TYR A 112 9.54 -6.72 -13.82
C TYR A 112 9.87 -5.33 -13.23
N PRO A 113 11.08 -4.80 -13.47
CA PRO A 113 11.52 -3.56 -12.85
C PRO A 113 10.66 -2.33 -13.19
N GLU A 114 9.88 -2.40 -14.25
CA GLU A 114 8.97 -1.34 -14.67
C GLU A 114 7.73 -1.18 -13.77
N VAL A 115 7.40 -2.17 -12.93
CA VAL A 115 6.17 -2.14 -12.11
C VAL A 115 6.41 -1.86 -10.63
N TYR A 116 7.66 -1.79 -10.15
CA TYR A 116 7.90 -1.56 -8.72
C TYR A 116 8.71 -0.29 -8.38
N GLY A 117 8.87 0.59 -9.36
CA GLY A 117 9.48 1.91 -9.17
C GLY A 117 8.53 2.91 -8.50
N TYR A 118 8.80 4.18 -8.72
CA TYR A 118 7.97 5.28 -8.24
C TYR A 118 7.90 6.40 -9.29
N ILE A 119 6.86 7.25 -9.18
CA ILE A 119 6.69 8.39 -10.06
C ILE A 119 7.16 9.65 -9.33
N LYS A 120 8.21 10.28 -9.85
CA LYS A 120 8.76 11.53 -9.34
C LYS A 120 8.56 12.63 -10.37
N PHE A 121 7.81 13.67 -10.00
CA PHE A 121 7.47 14.79 -10.90
C PHE A 121 6.93 14.35 -12.26
N GLY A 122 6.06 13.33 -12.27
CA GLY A 122 5.48 12.77 -13.51
C GLY A 122 6.41 11.82 -14.28
N ILE A 123 7.64 11.58 -13.81
CA ILE A 123 8.62 10.71 -14.47
C ILE A 123 8.78 9.43 -13.67
N TYR A 124 8.66 8.28 -14.35
CA TYR A 124 8.95 6.99 -13.75
C TYR A 124 10.43 6.90 -13.35
N THR A 125 10.68 6.47 -12.13
CA THR A 125 12.03 6.24 -11.60
C THR A 125 12.13 4.82 -11.07
N LYS A 126 13.11 4.07 -11.57
CA LYS A 126 13.37 2.69 -11.16
C LYS A 126 13.86 2.66 -9.71
N LYS A 127 13.42 1.65 -8.96
CA LYS A 127 13.91 1.32 -7.62
C LYS A 127 14.91 0.16 -7.71
N GLU A 128 15.88 0.09 -6.81
CA GLU A 128 16.92 -0.96 -6.85
C GLU A 128 16.45 -2.27 -6.25
N GLY A 129 15.78 -2.23 -5.10
CA GLY A 129 15.27 -3.38 -4.37
C GLY A 129 13.76 -3.45 -4.35
N VAL A 130 13.23 -4.63 -4.05
CA VAL A 130 11.80 -4.86 -3.86
C VAL A 130 11.47 -4.85 -2.37
N ASP A 131 10.85 -3.76 -1.91
CA ASP A 131 10.37 -3.66 -0.54
C ASP A 131 8.89 -4.04 -0.51
N ILE A 132 8.51 -4.86 0.45
CA ILE A 132 7.12 -5.29 0.63
C ILE A 132 6.60 -4.82 1.97
N CYS A 133 5.50 -4.09 1.92
CA CYS A 133 4.79 -3.62 3.10
C CYS A 133 3.67 -4.61 3.44
N CYS A 134 3.59 -4.99 4.70
CA CYS A 134 2.48 -5.79 5.21
C CYS A 134 1.62 -4.95 6.13
N LEU A 135 0.30 -5.03 5.96
CA LEU A 135 -0.66 -4.45 6.88
C LEU A 135 -0.97 -5.46 7.97
N VAL A 136 -0.79 -5.04 9.21
CA VAL A 136 -0.97 -5.86 10.41
C VAL A 136 -2.02 -5.23 11.30
N GLU A 137 -2.96 -6.05 11.74
CA GLU A 137 -3.96 -5.66 12.72
C GLU A 137 -3.32 -5.45 14.10
N VAL A 138 -3.62 -4.31 14.71
CA VAL A 138 -3.17 -3.94 16.06
C VAL A 138 -4.35 -3.42 16.89
N GLY A 139 -4.17 -3.36 18.21
CA GLY A 139 -5.20 -2.82 19.10
C GLY A 139 -6.50 -3.62 19.14
N GLY A 140 -6.45 -4.94 18.90
CA GLY A 140 -7.63 -5.81 18.93
C GLY A 140 -8.58 -5.56 17.75
N GLY A 141 -8.06 -5.39 16.55
CA GLY A 141 -8.84 -5.23 15.32
C GLY A 141 -9.29 -3.80 15.00
N LYS A 142 -8.90 -2.84 15.82
CA LYS A 142 -9.37 -1.45 15.67
C LYS A 142 -8.49 -0.61 14.74
N GLU A 143 -7.26 -1.02 14.53
CA GLU A 143 -6.26 -0.24 13.78
C GLU A 143 -5.44 -1.17 12.90
N LEU A 144 -5.07 -0.69 11.70
CA LEU A 144 -4.08 -1.33 10.82
C LEU A 144 -2.78 -0.56 10.93
N ALA A 145 -1.69 -1.28 11.17
CA ALA A 145 -0.35 -0.73 11.15
C ALA A 145 0.45 -1.34 10.00
N ASN A 146 1.33 -0.55 9.42
CA ASN A 146 2.20 -0.98 8.34
C ASN A 146 3.56 -1.43 8.87
N THR A 147 4.07 -2.52 8.30
CA THR A 147 5.45 -2.97 8.47
C THR A 147 6.07 -3.27 7.12
N THR A 148 7.21 -2.66 6.82
CA THR A 148 7.87 -2.80 5.53
C THR A 148 9.16 -3.58 5.70
N ILE A 149 9.30 -4.64 4.91
CA ILE A 149 10.50 -5.45 4.80
C ILE A 149 11.25 -4.97 3.56
N ILE A 150 12.49 -4.56 3.75
CA ILE A 150 13.32 -3.95 2.70
C ILE A 150 14.10 -5.06 1.97
N ASP A 151 14.30 -4.91 0.65
CA ASP A 151 15.09 -5.84 -0.18
C ASP A 151 14.65 -7.32 0.00
N CYS A 152 13.34 -7.58 0.00
CA CYS A 152 12.76 -8.91 0.25
C CYS A 152 13.29 -10.00 -0.71
N GLU A 153 13.66 -9.63 -1.94
CA GLU A 153 14.19 -10.57 -2.91
C GLU A 153 15.51 -11.21 -2.48
N LYS A 154 16.31 -10.48 -1.67
CA LYS A 154 17.63 -10.94 -1.20
C LYS A 154 17.56 -11.74 0.10
N LYS A 155 16.46 -11.65 0.84
CA LYS A 155 16.30 -12.25 2.16
C LYS A 155 15.81 -13.67 2.08
N SER A 156 16.30 -14.53 3.00
CA SER A 156 15.78 -15.87 3.21
C SER A 156 14.39 -15.85 3.85
N PHE A 157 13.70 -16.98 3.86
CA PHE A 157 12.45 -17.12 4.62
C PHE A 157 12.65 -16.82 6.10
N GLN A 158 13.78 -17.26 6.67
CA GLN A 158 14.11 -17.02 8.07
C GLN A 158 14.27 -15.53 8.37
N ASP A 159 15.00 -14.80 7.51
CA ASP A 159 15.21 -13.36 7.68
C ASP A 159 13.88 -12.59 7.57
N ILE A 160 13.06 -12.92 6.56
CA ILE A 160 11.76 -12.30 6.35
C ILE A 160 10.86 -12.51 7.57
N GLN A 161 10.75 -13.76 8.06
CA GLN A 161 9.90 -14.09 9.19
C GLN A 161 10.37 -13.42 10.48
N GLN A 162 11.67 -13.46 10.77
CA GLN A 162 12.24 -12.86 11.98
C GLN A 162 12.02 -11.34 11.98
N GLU A 163 12.27 -10.68 10.85
CA GLU A 163 12.04 -9.24 10.72
C GLU A 163 10.55 -8.90 10.83
N PHE A 164 9.69 -9.67 10.17
CA PHE A 164 8.24 -9.52 10.25
C PHE A 164 7.73 -9.65 11.69
N GLU A 165 8.10 -10.72 12.40
CA GLU A 165 7.70 -10.93 13.79
C GLU A 165 8.20 -9.83 14.72
N LYS A 166 9.48 -9.44 14.61
CA LYS A 166 10.07 -8.35 15.39
C LYS A 166 9.28 -7.06 15.21
N ASN A 167 8.96 -6.73 13.97
CA ASN A 167 8.19 -5.53 13.64
C ASN A 167 6.75 -5.61 14.20
N VAL A 168 6.07 -6.75 14.01
CA VAL A 168 4.72 -7.00 14.53
C VAL A 168 4.68 -6.90 16.06
N LYS A 169 5.63 -7.52 16.76
CA LYS A 169 5.74 -7.43 18.22
C LYS A 169 5.94 -5.98 18.69
N SER A 170 6.78 -5.21 17.96
CA SER A 170 7.00 -3.79 18.24
C SER A 170 5.72 -2.96 18.06
N LEU A 171 4.96 -3.23 16.98
CA LEU A 171 3.70 -2.54 16.68
C LEU A 171 2.62 -2.86 17.73
N LYS A 172 2.41 -4.14 18.03
CA LYS A 172 1.41 -4.60 19.02
C LYS A 172 1.70 -4.09 20.44
N SER A 173 2.96 -4.00 20.81
CA SER A 173 3.35 -3.47 22.13
C SER A 173 3.32 -1.94 22.22
N ARG A 174 2.91 -1.23 21.15
CA ARG A 174 2.96 0.24 21.05
C ARG A 174 4.34 0.86 21.36
N LYS A 175 5.39 0.06 21.28
CA LYS A 175 6.79 0.51 21.50
C LYS A 175 7.41 1.16 20.25
N ASN A 176 6.69 1.19 19.13
CA ASN A 176 7.17 1.82 17.90
C ASN A 176 7.13 3.35 18.06
N LYS A 177 8.30 3.93 18.34
CA LYS A 177 8.45 5.38 18.59
C LYS A 177 8.03 6.22 17.37
N ASP A 178 8.33 5.75 16.17
CA ASP A 178 8.01 6.48 14.93
C ASP A 178 6.50 6.58 14.72
N GLN A 179 5.79 5.47 14.92
CA GLN A 179 4.33 5.45 14.77
C GLN A 179 3.63 6.29 15.84
N ASN A 180 4.08 6.17 17.09
CA ASN A 180 3.55 6.98 18.18
C ASN A 180 3.82 8.48 17.95
N PHE A 181 4.96 8.82 17.37
CA PHE A 181 5.31 10.19 17.05
C PHE A 181 4.43 10.74 15.91
N LYS A 182 4.21 9.98 14.84
CA LYS A 182 3.27 10.34 13.76
C LYS A 182 1.87 10.61 14.30
N MET A 183 1.35 9.73 15.15
CA MET A 183 0.04 9.89 15.77
C MET A 183 -0.04 11.17 16.61
N LYS A 184 1.04 11.56 17.31
CA LYS A 184 1.11 12.84 18.04
C LYS A 184 1.04 14.03 17.09
N ILE A 185 1.82 14.03 16.00
CA ILE A 185 1.79 15.13 15.01
C ILE A 185 0.36 15.30 14.45
N PHE A 186 -0.28 14.19 14.05
CA PHE A 186 -1.64 14.24 13.52
C PHE A 186 -2.68 14.80 14.49
N LYS A 187 -2.47 14.69 15.81
CA LYS A 187 -3.35 15.33 16.80
C LYS A 187 -3.31 16.86 16.73
N PHE A 188 -2.15 17.43 16.42
CA PHE A 188 -1.99 18.89 16.35
C PHE A 188 -2.36 19.47 14.98
N VAL A 189 -2.41 18.66 13.92
CA VAL A 189 -2.78 19.13 12.59
C VAL A 189 -4.31 19.31 12.51
N PRO A 190 -4.82 20.52 12.25
CA PRO A 190 -6.24 20.76 12.06
C PRO A 190 -6.82 19.87 10.96
N THR A 191 -8.08 19.43 11.10
CA THR A 191 -8.70 18.48 10.16
C THR A 191 -8.70 19.00 8.73
N PHE A 192 -8.91 20.30 8.53
CA PHE A 192 -8.94 20.89 7.19
C PHE A 192 -7.57 20.91 6.49
N LEU A 193 -6.46 20.87 7.23
CA LEU A 193 -5.10 20.77 6.71
C LEU A 193 -4.59 19.33 6.64
N SER A 194 -5.21 18.38 7.35
CA SER A 194 -4.69 17.03 7.49
C SER A 194 -4.60 16.28 6.16
N GLY A 195 -5.53 16.51 5.21
CA GLY A 195 -5.47 15.92 3.88
C GLY A 195 -4.26 16.37 3.07
N ALA A 196 -4.06 17.68 2.96
CA ALA A 196 -2.91 18.25 2.25
C ALA A 196 -1.59 17.86 2.92
N PHE A 197 -1.52 17.94 4.25
CA PHE A 197 -0.35 17.51 5.02
C PHE A 197 0.01 16.07 4.78
N THR A 198 -0.98 15.17 4.83
CA THR A 198 -0.77 13.73 4.60
C THR A 198 -0.32 13.46 3.17
N GLN A 199 -0.93 14.10 2.16
CA GLN A 199 -0.53 13.94 0.77
C GLN A 199 0.91 14.38 0.53
N ILE A 200 1.32 15.54 1.06
CA ILE A 200 2.69 16.04 0.93
C ILE A 200 3.68 15.06 1.57
N ILE A 201 3.44 14.65 2.82
CA ILE A 201 4.35 13.75 3.54
C ILE A 201 4.45 12.40 2.83
N SER A 202 3.32 11.84 2.41
CA SER A 202 3.30 10.56 1.71
C SER A 202 4.01 10.63 0.35
N TYR A 203 3.82 11.73 -0.38
CA TYR A 203 4.55 11.97 -1.62
C TYR A 203 6.07 12.05 -1.38
N LEU A 204 6.51 12.81 -0.37
CA LEU A 204 7.93 12.89 -0.01
C LEU A 204 8.53 11.53 0.37
N SER A 205 7.78 10.70 1.11
CA SER A 205 8.16 9.31 1.40
C SER A 205 8.29 8.48 0.12
N SER A 206 7.32 8.59 -0.78
CA SER A 206 7.25 7.80 -2.01
C SER A 206 8.38 8.09 -3.00
N ILE A 207 8.90 9.31 -3.01
CA ILE A 207 10.06 9.71 -3.83
C ILE A 207 11.42 9.46 -3.14
N GLY A 208 11.41 8.77 -1.99
CA GLY A 208 12.61 8.33 -1.30
C GLY A 208 13.22 9.32 -0.32
N LEU A 209 12.49 10.35 0.12
CA LEU A 209 12.95 11.25 1.17
C LEU A 209 12.73 10.65 2.56
N LYS A 210 13.70 10.83 3.44
CA LYS A 210 13.63 10.48 4.85
C LYS A 210 13.72 11.76 5.68
N ILE A 211 12.71 12.02 6.51
CA ILE A 211 12.70 13.18 7.40
C ILE A 211 12.42 12.70 8.82
N ASN A 212 13.49 12.56 9.61
CA ASN A 212 13.40 12.03 10.98
C ASN A 212 12.53 12.92 11.89
N ALA A 213 12.52 14.24 11.66
CA ALA A 213 11.75 15.21 12.43
C ALA A 213 10.23 15.01 12.38
N VAL A 214 9.71 14.30 11.39
CA VAL A 214 8.27 13.94 11.26
C VAL A 214 8.05 12.42 11.23
N GLY A 215 9.08 11.64 11.55
CA GLY A 215 9.02 10.18 11.52
C GLY A 215 8.82 9.60 10.12
N LEU A 216 9.21 10.34 9.06
CA LEU A 216 9.04 9.93 7.68
C LEU A 216 10.11 8.93 7.29
N LYS A 217 9.69 7.73 6.92
CA LYS A 217 10.57 6.69 6.38
C LYS A 217 10.64 6.79 4.85
N ARG A 218 11.79 6.40 4.32
CA ARG A 218 11.96 6.26 2.87
C ARG A 218 11.11 5.08 2.38
N PHE A 219 10.33 5.28 1.32
CA PHE A 219 9.48 4.24 0.70
C PHE A 219 8.66 3.43 1.72
N GLU A 220 7.96 4.12 2.60
CA GLU A 220 7.28 3.52 3.76
C GLU A 220 6.33 2.36 3.40
N PHE A 221 5.67 2.44 2.24
CA PHE A 221 4.75 1.41 1.77
C PHE A 221 5.36 0.48 0.72
N GLY A 222 6.65 0.61 0.46
CA GLY A 222 7.37 -0.27 -0.44
C GLY A 222 6.89 -0.23 -1.89
N SER A 223 7.10 -1.34 -2.57
CA SER A 223 6.70 -1.57 -3.97
C SER A 223 5.41 -2.38 -4.10
N CYS A 224 5.05 -3.10 -3.04
CA CYS A 224 3.81 -3.86 -2.96
C CYS A 224 3.33 -3.84 -1.50
N VAL A 225 2.04 -3.62 -1.33
CA VAL A 225 1.37 -3.73 -0.03
C VAL A 225 0.64 -5.07 0.02
N ILE A 226 0.87 -5.87 1.05
CA ILE A 226 0.17 -7.14 1.27
C ILE A 226 -0.70 -7.02 2.52
N THR A 227 -1.97 -7.36 2.37
CA THR A 227 -2.90 -7.51 3.49
C THR A 227 -3.47 -8.91 3.51
N SER A 228 -3.50 -9.55 4.68
CA SER A 228 -4.05 -10.90 4.84
C SER A 228 -5.32 -10.84 5.69
N ILE A 229 -6.42 -11.14 5.06
CA ILE A 229 -7.76 -11.15 5.68
C ILE A 229 -8.37 -12.56 5.76
N GLY A 230 -7.64 -13.56 5.25
CA GLY A 230 -8.09 -14.94 5.25
C GLY A 230 -8.32 -15.51 6.66
N SER A 231 -7.57 -15.05 7.66
CA SER A 231 -7.77 -15.40 9.06
C SER A 231 -9.09 -14.86 9.66
N LEU A 232 -9.70 -13.86 9.01
CA LEU A 232 -10.99 -13.28 9.38
C LEU A 232 -12.18 -14.03 8.75
N GLY A 233 -11.91 -15.10 7.99
CA GLY A 233 -12.95 -15.86 7.29
C GLY A 233 -13.50 -15.16 6.03
N ILE A 234 -12.83 -14.13 5.53
CA ILE A 234 -13.27 -13.39 4.34
C ILE A 234 -12.81 -14.12 3.10
N GLU A 235 -13.78 -14.62 2.34
CA GLU A 235 -13.55 -15.40 1.12
C GLU A 235 -13.13 -14.54 -0.07
N ASP A 236 -13.63 -13.31 -0.13
CA ASP A 236 -13.37 -12.38 -1.25
C ASP A 236 -13.44 -10.92 -0.80
N SER A 237 -12.41 -10.15 -1.12
CA SER A 237 -12.39 -8.71 -0.88
C SER A 237 -11.34 -8.04 -1.74
N TYR A 238 -11.69 -6.89 -2.29
CA TYR A 238 -10.78 -6.00 -3.00
C TYR A 238 -10.51 -4.77 -2.15
N ALA A 239 -9.26 -4.65 -1.67
CA ALA A 239 -8.84 -3.46 -0.96
C ALA A 239 -8.30 -2.43 -1.96
N PRO A 240 -8.78 -1.18 -1.93
CA PRO A 240 -8.20 -0.12 -2.76
C PRO A 240 -6.82 0.27 -2.23
N ILE A 241 -5.92 0.71 -3.13
CA ILE A 241 -4.64 1.29 -2.73
C ILE A 241 -4.92 2.65 -2.09
N PRO A 242 -4.62 2.84 -0.79
CA PRO A 242 -4.85 4.15 -0.18
C PRO A 242 -4.00 5.22 -0.89
N PRO A 243 -4.56 6.39 -1.23
CA PRO A 243 -3.86 7.45 -1.97
C PRO A 243 -2.55 7.89 -1.32
N LEU A 244 -2.41 7.65 -0.01
CA LEU A 244 -1.24 8.00 0.78
C LEU A 244 -0.05 7.08 0.59
N THR A 245 -0.27 5.88 0.04
CA THR A 245 0.80 4.88 -0.05
C THR A 245 1.70 5.11 -1.24
N PHE A 246 1.17 5.64 -2.33
CA PHE A 246 1.83 5.71 -3.64
C PHE A 246 2.45 4.37 -4.06
N ALA A 247 1.97 3.27 -3.49
CA ALA A 247 2.43 1.93 -3.86
C ALA A 247 1.79 1.54 -5.19
N PRO A 248 2.55 0.96 -6.12
CA PRO A 248 2.01 0.56 -7.43
C PRO A 248 1.08 -0.67 -7.35
N LEU A 249 1.17 -1.45 -6.27
CA LEU A 249 0.45 -2.72 -6.15
C LEU A 249 -0.01 -2.96 -4.71
N LEU A 250 -1.26 -3.41 -4.55
CA LEU A 250 -1.77 -3.96 -3.31
C LEU A 250 -2.31 -5.36 -3.56
N LEU A 251 -1.97 -6.28 -2.69
CA LEU A 251 -2.37 -7.68 -2.74
C LEU A 251 -3.16 -8.03 -1.49
N THR A 252 -4.40 -8.46 -1.67
CA THR A 252 -5.26 -8.98 -0.61
C THR A 252 -5.27 -10.49 -0.64
N LEU A 253 -4.77 -11.12 0.42
CA LEU A 253 -4.83 -12.57 0.62
C LEU A 253 -6.14 -12.91 1.31
N CYS A 254 -7.00 -13.61 0.59
CA CYS A 254 -8.29 -14.06 1.09
C CYS A 254 -8.17 -15.46 1.74
N GLN A 255 -9.31 -15.99 2.19
CA GLN A 255 -9.34 -17.31 2.78
C GLN A 255 -8.93 -18.38 1.75
N LYS A 256 -8.08 -19.33 2.18
CA LYS A 256 -7.80 -20.54 1.40
C LYS A 256 -9.03 -21.45 1.39
N TYR A 257 -9.24 -22.13 0.29
CA TYR A 257 -10.36 -23.05 0.11
C TYR A 257 -9.94 -24.30 -0.65
N GLU A 258 -10.71 -25.37 -0.50
CA GLU A 258 -10.46 -26.66 -1.12
C GLU A 258 -11.46 -26.93 -2.24
N VAL A 259 -10.98 -27.55 -3.31
CA VAL A 259 -11.80 -27.94 -4.46
C VAL A 259 -11.45 -29.37 -4.85
N ASN A 260 -12.48 -30.22 -4.98
CA ASN A 260 -12.31 -31.55 -5.51
C ASN A 260 -12.25 -31.51 -7.04
N LYS A 261 -11.13 -31.87 -7.62
CA LYS A 261 -10.93 -31.95 -9.08
C LYS A 261 -10.60 -33.38 -9.49
N LYS A 262 -11.06 -33.77 -10.68
CA LYS A 262 -10.58 -35.02 -11.32
C LYS A 262 -9.18 -34.79 -11.88
N ASN A 263 -8.25 -35.66 -11.55
CA ASN A 263 -6.92 -35.67 -12.16
C ASN A 263 -6.99 -36.31 -13.56
N GLU A 264 -5.85 -36.39 -14.26
CA GLU A 264 -5.74 -36.99 -15.60
C GLU A 264 -6.13 -38.48 -15.64
N GLU A 265 -6.01 -39.19 -14.52
CA GLU A 265 -6.40 -40.59 -14.35
C GLU A 265 -7.90 -40.75 -13.98
N GLY A 266 -8.67 -39.68 -13.90
CA GLY A 266 -10.08 -39.68 -13.53
C GLY A 266 -10.36 -39.82 -12.03
N LYS A 267 -9.33 -39.87 -11.18
CA LYS A 267 -9.47 -39.92 -9.71
C LYS A 267 -9.77 -38.52 -9.15
N ILE A 268 -10.58 -38.47 -8.09
CA ILE A 268 -10.85 -37.26 -7.38
C ILE A 268 -9.65 -36.89 -6.49
N GLU A 269 -9.11 -35.68 -6.69
CA GLU A 269 -8.02 -35.10 -5.92
C GLU A 269 -8.50 -33.79 -5.29
N THR A 270 -8.27 -33.63 -3.98
CA THR A 270 -8.55 -32.36 -3.29
C THR A 270 -7.38 -31.41 -3.49
N ARG A 271 -7.65 -30.26 -4.06
CA ARG A 271 -6.67 -29.19 -4.27
C ARG A 271 -6.98 -27.99 -3.41
N THR A 272 -5.96 -27.41 -2.82
CA THR A 272 -6.06 -26.21 -1.96
C THR A 272 -5.64 -24.99 -2.75
N TYR A 273 -6.52 -24.00 -2.79
CA TYR A 273 -6.29 -22.73 -3.49
C TYR A 273 -6.17 -21.58 -2.49
N LEU A 274 -5.23 -20.68 -2.78
CA LEU A 274 -5.13 -19.35 -2.15
C LEU A 274 -5.70 -18.33 -3.13
N LYS A 275 -6.76 -17.65 -2.75
CA LYS A 275 -7.31 -16.56 -3.53
C LYS A 275 -6.55 -15.28 -3.23
N MET A 276 -6.05 -14.65 -4.28
CA MET A 276 -5.22 -13.45 -4.24
C MET A 276 -5.89 -12.37 -5.10
N ASN A 277 -6.34 -11.28 -4.47
CA ASN A 277 -6.94 -10.16 -5.17
C ASN A 277 -5.93 -9.03 -5.30
N PHE A 278 -5.64 -8.68 -6.53
CA PHE A 278 -4.69 -7.64 -6.90
C PHE A 278 -5.42 -6.34 -7.17
N THR A 279 -4.94 -5.27 -6.56
CA THR A 279 -5.27 -3.90 -6.90
C THR A 279 -4.00 -3.24 -7.42
N ALA A 280 -4.00 -2.83 -8.69
CA ALA A 280 -2.82 -2.30 -9.35
C ALA A 280 -3.06 -0.89 -9.88
N ASP A 281 -2.09 -0.01 -9.73
CA ASP A 281 -2.12 1.32 -10.32
C ASP A 281 -1.80 1.20 -11.83
N TYR A 282 -2.79 1.52 -12.67
CA TYR A 282 -2.71 1.40 -14.13
C TYR A 282 -1.54 2.17 -14.76
N ARG A 283 -0.99 3.16 -14.07
CA ARG A 283 0.18 3.92 -14.55
C ARG A 283 1.45 3.07 -14.61
N PHE A 284 1.51 1.98 -13.83
CA PHE A 284 2.65 1.06 -13.76
C PHE A 284 2.41 -0.24 -14.54
N PHE A 285 1.16 -0.63 -14.74
CA PHE A 285 0.81 -1.94 -15.27
C PHE A 285 0.10 -1.85 -16.62
N SER A 286 0.78 -2.27 -17.68
CA SER A 286 0.10 -2.57 -18.93
C SER A 286 -0.62 -3.93 -18.85
N PRO A 287 -1.70 -4.17 -19.61
CA PRO A 287 -2.35 -5.48 -19.65
C PRO A 287 -1.40 -6.63 -20.02
N LYS A 288 -0.43 -6.36 -20.90
CA LYS A 288 0.60 -7.34 -21.28
C LYS A 288 1.51 -7.68 -20.12
N THR A 289 2.01 -6.68 -19.40
CA THR A 289 2.87 -6.87 -18.22
C THR A 289 2.11 -7.62 -17.13
N ALA A 290 0.86 -7.23 -16.84
CA ALA A 290 0.02 -7.93 -15.87
C ALA A 290 -0.20 -9.41 -16.23
N SER A 291 -0.49 -9.71 -17.49
CA SER A 291 -0.62 -11.10 -17.97
C SER A 291 0.66 -11.90 -17.78
N SER A 292 1.83 -11.32 -18.06
CA SER A 292 3.13 -11.98 -17.86
C SER A 292 3.40 -12.25 -16.37
N ILE A 293 3.12 -11.29 -15.50
CA ILE A 293 3.24 -11.44 -14.05
C ILE A 293 2.36 -12.57 -13.53
N PHE A 294 1.09 -12.62 -13.95
CA PHE A 294 0.17 -13.67 -13.51
C PHE A 294 0.60 -15.07 -14.00
N LYS A 295 1.09 -15.19 -15.24
CA LYS A 295 1.67 -16.44 -15.73
C LYS A 295 2.86 -16.90 -14.90
N ASP A 296 3.75 -15.97 -14.56
CA ASP A 296 4.91 -16.27 -13.71
C ASP A 296 4.51 -16.65 -12.28
N ILE A 297 3.49 -15.99 -11.71
CA ILE A 297 2.97 -16.36 -10.39
C ILE A 297 2.44 -17.79 -10.40
N HIS A 298 1.68 -18.21 -11.40
CA HIS A 298 1.25 -19.61 -11.54
C HIS A 298 2.42 -20.55 -11.74
N LEU A 299 3.31 -20.24 -12.70
CA LEU A 299 4.43 -21.10 -13.06
C LEU A 299 5.39 -21.37 -11.89
N ILE A 300 5.68 -20.32 -11.10
CA ILE A 300 6.66 -20.35 -10.01
C ILE A 300 5.97 -20.68 -8.69
N GLY A 301 4.80 -20.08 -8.43
CA GLY A 301 4.11 -20.16 -7.14
C GLY A 301 3.37 -21.47 -6.90
N GLU A 302 3.13 -22.30 -7.92
CA GLU A 302 2.47 -23.60 -7.79
C GLU A 302 3.47 -24.79 -7.74
N ASP A 303 4.75 -24.52 -8.02
CA ASP A 303 5.80 -25.54 -8.11
C ASP A 303 6.97 -25.19 -7.16
N PRO A 304 7.16 -25.96 -6.07
CA PRO A 304 8.23 -25.72 -5.10
C PRO A 304 9.64 -25.70 -5.70
N GLU A 305 9.93 -26.56 -6.68
CA GLU A 305 11.25 -26.65 -7.30
C GLU A 305 11.54 -25.40 -8.14
N LYS A 306 10.58 -24.98 -8.95
CA LYS A 306 10.70 -23.74 -9.74
C LYS A 306 10.82 -22.53 -8.83
N PHE A 307 10.05 -22.48 -7.73
CA PHE A 307 10.12 -21.42 -6.75
C PHE A 307 11.54 -21.35 -6.12
N GLU A 308 12.11 -22.48 -5.69
CA GLU A 308 13.48 -22.51 -5.14
C GLU A 308 14.52 -22.05 -6.16
N ASN A 309 14.42 -22.52 -7.39
CA ASN A 309 15.33 -22.13 -8.47
C ASN A 309 15.30 -20.63 -8.74
N GLU A 310 14.12 -20.00 -8.73
CA GLU A 310 14.01 -18.56 -8.87
C GLU A 310 14.53 -17.82 -7.62
N CYS A 311 14.31 -18.35 -6.42
CA CYS A 311 14.87 -17.76 -5.19
C CYS A 311 16.40 -17.68 -5.26
N ARG A 312 17.07 -18.76 -5.69
CA ARG A 312 18.53 -18.82 -5.80
C ARG A 312 19.11 -17.81 -6.79
N LYS A 313 18.37 -17.39 -7.82
CA LYS A 313 18.83 -16.37 -8.79
C LYS A 313 18.93 -14.99 -8.19
N TYR A 314 18.07 -14.65 -7.21
CA TYR A 314 17.97 -13.30 -6.67
C TYR A 314 18.42 -13.17 -5.22
N GLY A 315 18.62 -14.27 -4.50
CA GLY A 315 19.03 -14.27 -3.11
C GLY A 315 18.97 -15.65 -2.46
N ASN A 316 18.88 -15.69 -1.14
CA ASN A 316 18.79 -16.91 -0.35
C ASN A 316 17.33 -17.41 -0.23
N ILE A 317 17.19 -18.72 0.05
CA ILE A 317 15.89 -19.36 0.35
C ILE A 317 15.62 -19.31 1.84
#